data_1d02d5b93c9649a35171e6bce860eb31
#
_entry.id   1d02d5b93c9649a35171e6bce860eb31
#
_cell.length_a   1.000
_cell.length_b   1.000
_cell.length_c   1.000
_cell.angle_alpha   90.00
_cell.angle_beta   90.00
_cell.angle_gamma   90.00
#
_symmetry.space_group_name_H-M   'P 1'
#
loop_
_entity.id
_entity.type
_entity.pdbx_description
1 polymer ?
#
loop_
_entity_poly.entity_id
_entity_poly.type
_entity_poly.pdbx_seq_one_letter_code
_entity_poly.pdbx_strand_id
1 'polypeptide(L)'
;MDFCCALCYDSDIRRERGRQMPQYFKHSYKSSAAGLPLVVKNVGFQQCTPGYHWGAGMRDHYLLHYVVSGKGTYTLNGSSYPVRAGQVFLVWPNTLVRYCADESDPWEYYWLGFTGPDAAALAAQSGIRPEAPVRSVGFGRSIQQYITAIYDARGQSVWSRTQMLGYAYLLLGKLVEGQSEPENRSDCVEKAAEFLSNNYADQITIDDAAAFAGVSRSWLYRGFQRRYGKSPLAYLEELRMQYAAQLLRTTALRVNEIACSVGYLDALYFSRVFSRRMGLSPTAYRAAGLPSTDAGL
;
A
#
# COMPACT_ATOMS: atom_id res chain seq x y z
N MET A 1 30.18 0.49 -6.04
CA MET A 1 29.78 1.88 -6.30
C MET A 1 28.41 2.07 -5.67
N ASP A 2 28.49 2.37 -4.49
CA ASP A 2 27.89 3.33 -3.55
C ASP A 2 26.38 3.43 -3.52
N PHE A 3 25.77 2.55 -2.68
CA PHE A 3 24.50 2.78 -2.04
C PHE A 3 24.73 3.73 -0.83
N CYS A 4 24.67 5.01 -1.06
CA CYS A 4 24.74 6.02 0.00
C CYS A 4 23.75 7.14 -0.32
N CYS A 5 22.47 6.99 0.01
CA CYS A 5 21.51 8.10 -0.01
C CYS A 5 20.29 7.91 0.89
N ALA A 6 20.47 7.36 2.10
CA ALA A 6 19.43 7.34 3.12
C ALA A 6 19.73 8.21 4.36
N LEU A 7 20.90 8.86 4.41
CA LEU A 7 21.38 9.60 5.58
C LEU A 7 21.46 11.12 5.40
N CYS A 8 21.16 11.66 4.23
CA CYS A 8 21.21 13.14 4.01
C CYS A 8 19.91 13.87 4.38
N TYR A 9 18.81 13.17 4.69
CA TYR A 9 17.54 13.82 5.04
C TYR A 9 17.45 14.30 6.49
N ASP A 10 18.36 13.83 7.35
CA ASP A 10 18.32 14.15 8.80
C ASP A 10 19.14 15.41 9.17
N SER A 11 19.99 15.91 8.28
CA SER A 11 20.82 17.10 8.56
C SER A 11 20.13 18.44 8.27
N ASP A 12 19.14 18.48 7.38
CA ASP A 12 18.42 19.72 7.05
C ASP A 12 17.29 20.02 8.05
N ILE A 13 16.73 19.00 8.72
CA ILE A 13 15.71 19.19 9.77
C ILE A 13 16.31 19.90 11.02
N ARG A 14 17.62 19.84 11.23
CA ARG A 14 18.28 20.54 12.36
C ARG A 14 18.52 22.03 12.12
N ARG A 15 18.41 22.52 10.87
CA ARG A 15 18.57 23.94 10.55
C ARG A 15 17.30 24.79 10.68
N GLU A 16 16.12 24.16 10.78
CA GLU A 16 14.84 24.88 10.86
C GLU A 16 14.32 25.13 12.29
N ARG A 17 15.14 24.94 13.33
CA ARG A 17 14.74 25.23 14.73
C ARG A 17 14.47 26.71 15.05
N GLY A 18 14.35 27.58 14.04
CA GLY A 18 14.04 28.99 14.20
C GLY A 18 12.84 29.50 13.40
N ARG A 19 12.22 28.69 12.53
CA ARG A 19 10.98 29.10 11.88
C ARG A 19 9.80 28.80 12.79
N GLN A 20 9.19 29.85 13.32
CA GLN A 20 7.91 29.79 13.99
C GLN A 20 6.90 29.17 12.99
N MET A 21 6.33 28.01 13.30
CA MET A 21 5.32 27.37 12.45
C MET A 21 4.18 28.36 12.23
N PRO A 22 3.69 28.52 11.01
CA PRO A 22 2.60 29.44 10.75
C PRO A 22 1.36 28.97 11.54
N GLN A 23 0.67 29.92 12.20
CA GLN A 23 -0.56 29.61 12.94
C GLN A 23 -1.67 29.03 12.04
N TYR A 24 -1.52 29.20 10.74
CA TYR A 24 -2.48 28.72 9.75
C TYR A 24 -1.83 28.57 8.38
N PHE A 25 -2.05 27.46 7.73
CA PHE A 25 -1.89 27.32 6.27
C PHE A 25 -3.03 26.47 5.68
N LYS A 26 -3.42 26.81 4.47
CA LYS A 26 -4.43 26.06 3.71
C LYS A 26 -4.15 26.18 2.23
N HIS A 27 -4.32 25.10 1.51
CA HIS A 27 -4.37 25.11 0.05
C HIS A 27 -5.51 24.21 -0.45
N SER A 28 -6.26 24.73 -1.44
CA SER A 28 -7.32 23.98 -2.11
C SER A 28 -6.93 23.80 -3.57
N TYR A 29 -6.98 22.56 -4.04
CA TYR A 29 -6.61 22.21 -5.41
C TYR A 29 -7.85 22.22 -6.32
N LYS A 30 -7.78 22.94 -7.43
CA LYS A 30 -8.80 22.83 -8.48
C LYS A 30 -8.58 21.49 -9.19
N SER A 31 -9.52 20.56 -9.02
CA SER A 31 -9.46 19.26 -9.66
C SER A 31 -9.74 19.37 -11.15
N SER A 32 -8.71 19.19 -11.97
CA SER A 32 -8.84 18.93 -13.41
C SER A 32 -8.37 17.51 -13.78
N ALA A 33 -8.15 16.67 -12.79
CA ALA A 33 -7.55 15.34 -12.97
C ALA A 33 -8.63 14.25 -13.09
N ALA A 34 -9.39 14.30 -14.19
CA ALA A 34 -10.23 13.17 -14.59
C ALA A 34 -9.31 11.95 -14.83
N GLY A 35 -9.61 10.82 -14.16
CA GLY A 35 -8.90 9.54 -14.35
C GLY A 35 -7.78 9.22 -13.36
N LEU A 36 -7.47 10.09 -12.38
CA LEU A 36 -6.55 9.70 -11.30
C LEU A 36 -7.26 8.85 -10.25
N PRO A 37 -6.60 7.78 -9.76
CA PRO A 37 -7.19 6.87 -8.76
C PRO A 37 -7.39 7.57 -7.40
N LEU A 38 -6.56 8.53 -7.06
CA LEU A 38 -6.67 9.40 -5.88
C LEU A 38 -6.47 10.85 -6.27
N VAL A 39 -7.20 11.78 -5.65
CA VAL A 39 -7.10 13.22 -5.87
C VAL A 39 -7.06 13.93 -4.53
N VAL A 40 -6.03 14.74 -4.30
CA VAL A 40 -5.96 15.67 -3.16
C VAL A 40 -6.85 16.88 -3.46
N LYS A 41 -7.80 17.17 -2.60
CA LYS A 41 -8.74 18.32 -2.71
C LYS A 41 -8.25 19.54 -1.95
N ASN A 42 -7.77 19.32 -0.74
CA ASN A 42 -7.20 20.38 0.09
C ASN A 42 -6.32 19.79 1.21
N VAL A 43 -5.41 20.61 1.69
CA VAL A 43 -4.58 20.33 2.87
C VAL A 43 -4.45 21.59 3.71
N GLY A 44 -4.15 21.43 4.99
CA GLY A 44 -3.85 22.57 5.84
C GLY A 44 -3.50 22.20 7.27
N PHE A 45 -3.20 23.25 8.02
CA PHE A 45 -2.99 23.28 9.45
C PHE A 45 -3.71 24.50 10.02
N GLN A 46 -4.30 24.35 11.19
CA GLN A 46 -4.92 25.45 11.90
C GLN A 46 -4.74 25.29 13.40
N GLN A 47 -4.26 26.35 14.04
CA GLN A 47 -4.39 26.57 15.45
C GLN A 47 -5.71 27.28 15.72
N CYS A 48 -6.64 26.61 16.37
CA CYS A 48 -7.97 27.15 16.60
C CYS A 48 -8.00 28.08 17.81
N THR A 49 -8.86 29.07 17.72
CA THR A 49 -9.24 29.89 18.87
C THR A 49 -10.29 29.17 19.74
N PRO A 50 -10.45 29.54 21.04
CA PRO A 50 -11.52 29.03 21.89
C PRO A 50 -12.89 29.05 21.19
N GLY A 51 -13.62 27.95 21.24
CA GLY A 51 -14.96 27.82 20.64
C GLY A 51 -15.00 27.89 19.13
N TYR A 52 -13.86 27.93 18.43
CA TYR A 52 -13.84 27.89 16.95
C TYR A 52 -14.63 26.69 16.46
N HIS A 53 -15.55 26.93 15.54
CA HIS A 53 -16.35 25.83 14.96
C HIS A 53 -16.45 25.91 13.44
N TRP A 54 -16.63 24.77 12.84
CA TRP A 54 -17.01 24.61 11.44
C TRP A 54 -18.27 23.76 11.33
N GLY A 55 -19.20 24.19 10.46
CA GLY A 55 -20.48 23.51 10.23
C GLY A 55 -21.60 24.06 11.12
N ALA A 56 -22.80 23.49 11.07
CA ALA A 56 -23.18 22.28 10.34
C ALA A 56 -23.03 22.43 8.83
N GLY A 57 -22.40 21.45 8.20
CA GLY A 57 -22.19 21.48 6.75
C GLY A 57 -21.80 20.10 6.20
N MET A 58 -21.74 19.99 4.87
CA MET A 58 -21.35 18.77 4.17
C MET A 58 -20.08 19.02 3.31
N ARG A 59 -19.37 17.97 3.01
CA ARG A 59 -18.24 17.96 2.05
C ARG A 59 -18.55 16.98 0.93
N ASP A 60 -18.02 17.24 -0.28
CA ASP A 60 -18.10 16.36 -1.45
C ASP A 60 -16.96 15.33 -1.53
N HIS A 61 -16.10 15.31 -0.51
CA HIS A 61 -14.88 14.50 -0.44
C HIS A 61 -14.61 14.03 0.99
N TYR A 62 -13.74 13.04 1.14
CA TYR A 62 -13.21 12.62 2.43
C TYR A 62 -12.31 13.70 3.02
N LEU A 63 -12.40 13.93 4.33
CA LEU A 63 -11.54 14.89 5.02
C LEU A 63 -11.03 14.26 6.32
N LEU A 64 -9.75 13.92 6.32
CA LEU A 64 -9.04 13.40 7.48
C LEU A 64 -8.50 14.57 8.29
N HIS A 65 -8.78 14.60 9.60
CA HIS A 65 -8.14 15.52 10.53
C HIS A 65 -7.24 14.76 11.50
N TYR A 66 -6.12 15.37 11.88
CA TYR A 66 -5.23 14.91 12.94
C TYR A 66 -5.06 16.01 13.98
N VAL A 67 -5.42 15.75 15.23
CA VAL A 67 -5.29 16.70 16.34
C VAL A 67 -3.92 16.57 16.97
N VAL A 68 -3.14 17.67 16.93
CA VAL A 68 -1.77 17.75 17.46
C VAL A 68 -1.76 18.04 18.95
N SER A 69 -2.56 19.02 19.36
CA SER A 69 -2.68 19.48 20.74
C SER A 69 -4.10 19.90 21.04
N GLY A 70 -4.45 20.05 22.31
CA GLY A 70 -5.79 20.46 22.73
C GLY A 70 -6.86 19.40 22.50
N LYS A 71 -8.11 19.84 22.53
CA LYS A 71 -9.30 18.99 22.40
C LYS A 71 -10.47 19.73 21.76
N GLY A 72 -11.49 18.97 21.40
CA GLY A 72 -12.75 19.50 20.84
C GLY A 72 -13.80 18.42 20.67
N THR A 73 -14.86 18.76 19.97
CA THR A 73 -15.99 17.86 19.71
C THR A 73 -16.23 17.75 18.20
N TYR A 74 -16.28 16.53 17.69
CA TYR A 74 -16.72 16.21 16.35
C TYR A 74 -18.14 15.65 16.40
N THR A 75 -19.05 16.22 15.62
CA THR A 75 -20.44 15.77 15.52
C THR A 75 -20.69 15.23 14.11
N LEU A 76 -21.17 14.00 14.02
CA LEU A 76 -21.52 13.30 12.79
C LEU A 76 -22.97 12.84 12.87
N ASN A 77 -23.81 13.31 11.96
CA ASN A 77 -25.23 12.96 11.89
C ASN A 77 -25.97 13.10 13.25
N GLY A 78 -25.64 14.13 14.03
CA GLY A 78 -26.23 14.39 15.35
C GLY A 78 -25.52 13.71 16.52
N SER A 79 -24.70 12.71 16.31
CA SER A 79 -23.92 12.06 17.38
C SER A 79 -22.61 12.81 17.61
N SER A 80 -22.28 13.08 18.87
CA SER A 80 -21.09 13.86 19.26
C SER A 80 -19.99 12.97 19.81
N TYR A 81 -18.77 13.19 19.35
CA TYR A 81 -17.58 12.42 19.69
C TYR A 81 -16.51 13.38 20.22
N PRO A 82 -16.03 13.20 21.47
CA PRO A 82 -14.90 13.97 21.98
C PRO A 82 -13.62 13.56 21.26
N VAL A 83 -12.83 14.55 20.86
CA VAL A 83 -11.54 14.34 20.18
C VAL A 83 -10.45 15.09 20.92
N ARG A 84 -9.27 14.50 21.04
CA ARG A 84 -8.12 15.06 21.76
C ARG A 84 -6.82 14.84 20.99
N ALA A 85 -5.75 15.46 21.46
CA ALA A 85 -4.40 15.29 20.92
C ALA A 85 -4.03 13.81 20.69
N GLY A 86 -3.35 13.53 19.57
CA GLY A 86 -2.95 12.18 19.15
C GLY A 86 -4.05 11.38 18.45
N GLN A 87 -5.21 12.00 18.19
CA GLN A 87 -6.32 11.34 17.52
C GLN A 87 -6.55 11.89 16.12
N VAL A 88 -7.09 11.04 15.27
CA VAL A 88 -7.63 11.39 13.95
C VAL A 88 -9.15 11.23 13.96
N PHE A 89 -9.83 12.05 13.14
CA PHE A 89 -11.23 11.82 12.80
C PHE A 89 -11.44 12.00 11.30
N LEU A 90 -12.40 11.24 10.75
CA LEU A 90 -12.71 11.24 9.33
C LEU A 90 -14.09 11.82 9.08
N VAL A 91 -14.19 12.69 8.08
CA VAL A 91 -15.44 13.18 7.50
C VAL A 91 -15.67 12.44 6.19
N TRP A 92 -16.86 11.84 6.04
CA TRP A 92 -17.27 11.16 4.81
C TRP A 92 -17.93 12.14 3.85
N PRO A 93 -17.84 11.88 2.53
CA PRO A 93 -18.58 12.67 1.54
C PRO A 93 -20.08 12.69 1.85
N ASN A 94 -20.70 13.84 1.61
CA ASN A 94 -22.16 14.04 1.69
C ASN A 94 -22.78 13.71 3.06
N THR A 95 -21.99 13.78 4.13
CA THR A 95 -22.48 13.61 5.51
C THR A 95 -22.56 14.95 6.23
N LEU A 96 -23.60 15.12 7.08
CA LEU A 96 -23.75 16.33 7.88
C LEU A 96 -22.83 16.29 9.09
N VAL A 97 -21.89 17.22 9.14
CA VAL A 97 -20.90 17.28 10.21
C VAL A 97 -20.76 18.68 10.80
N ARG A 98 -20.35 18.71 12.06
CA ARG A 98 -19.88 19.90 12.77
C ARG A 98 -18.68 19.52 13.62
N TYR A 99 -17.71 20.39 13.76
CA TYR A 99 -16.63 20.23 14.74
C TYR A 99 -16.33 21.57 15.41
N CYS A 100 -16.03 21.50 16.72
CA CYS A 100 -15.88 22.65 17.58
C CYS A 100 -14.69 22.46 18.51
N ALA A 101 -13.79 23.45 18.58
CA ALA A 101 -12.70 23.49 19.52
C ALA A 101 -13.22 23.74 20.94
N ASP A 102 -12.54 23.18 21.95
CA ASP A 102 -12.84 23.43 23.35
C ASP A 102 -12.59 24.91 23.72
N GLU A 103 -13.36 25.44 24.65
CA GLU A 103 -13.23 26.83 25.12
C GLU A 103 -11.98 27.08 25.96
N SER A 104 -11.49 26.07 26.68
CA SER A 104 -10.38 26.19 27.61
C SER A 104 -9.05 25.64 27.08
N ASP A 105 -9.14 24.67 26.17
CA ASP A 105 -8.02 23.94 25.59
C ASP A 105 -8.28 23.66 24.10
N PRO A 106 -8.34 24.73 23.26
CA PRO A 106 -8.68 24.61 21.86
C PRO A 106 -7.63 23.81 21.09
N TRP A 107 -8.09 22.95 20.20
CA TRP A 107 -7.21 22.10 19.44
C TRP A 107 -6.44 22.81 18.35
N GLU A 108 -5.31 22.21 18.01
CA GLU A 108 -4.56 22.42 16.76
C GLU A 108 -4.68 21.16 15.91
N TYR A 109 -4.95 21.30 14.62
CA TYR A 109 -5.08 20.15 13.74
C TYR A 109 -4.51 20.37 12.35
N TYR A 110 -4.02 19.28 11.76
CA TYR A 110 -3.76 19.15 10.34
C TYR A 110 -4.93 18.46 9.65
N TRP A 111 -5.12 18.74 8.35
CA TRP A 111 -6.13 18.01 7.58
C TRP A 111 -5.67 17.71 6.16
N LEU A 112 -6.23 16.62 5.60
CA LEU A 112 -6.12 16.18 4.21
C LEU A 112 -7.51 15.89 3.66
N GLY A 113 -7.92 16.66 2.63
CA GLY A 113 -9.11 16.39 1.84
C GLY A 113 -8.74 15.58 0.60
N PHE A 114 -9.44 14.47 0.36
CA PHE A 114 -9.13 13.57 -0.75
C PHE A 114 -10.38 12.92 -1.34
N THR A 115 -10.31 12.52 -2.60
CA THR A 115 -11.39 11.84 -3.35
C THR A 115 -10.79 10.96 -4.45
N GLY A 116 -11.63 10.27 -5.19
CA GLY A 116 -11.23 9.37 -6.27
C GLY A 116 -11.63 7.91 -6.01
N PRO A 117 -11.46 7.02 -6.99
CA PRO A 117 -11.81 5.61 -6.85
C PRO A 117 -11.17 4.91 -5.64
N ASP A 118 -9.89 5.17 -5.36
CA ASP A 118 -9.17 4.56 -4.23
C ASP A 118 -9.57 5.14 -2.87
N ALA A 119 -10.15 6.34 -2.83
CA ALA A 119 -10.44 7.03 -1.57
C ALA A 119 -11.40 6.24 -0.67
N ALA A 120 -12.43 5.63 -1.25
CA ALA A 120 -13.42 4.84 -0.52
C ALA A 120 -12.80 3.57 0.06
N ALA A 121 -11.97 2.86 -0.73
CA ALA A 121 -11.31 1.64 -0.29
C ALA A 121 -10.30 1.93 0.83
N LEU A 122 -9.46 2.96 0.68
CA LEU A 122 -8.49 3.36 1.70
C LEU A 122 -9.16 3.86 2.99
N ALA A 123 -10.26 4.63 2.87
CA ALA A 123 -11.05 5.04 4.02
C ALA A 123 -11.65 3.84 4.76
N ALA A 124 -12.22 2.87 4.05
CA ALA A 124 -12.77 1.65 4.65
C ALA A 124 -11.71 0.81 5.37
N GLN A 125 -10.51 0.69 4.77
CA GLN A 125 -9.39 -0.06 5.33
C GLN A 125 -8.67 0.68 6.48
N SER A 126 -8.91 1.99 6.67
CA SER A 126 -8.29 2.76 7.75
C SER A 126 -8.74 2.36 9.15
N GLY A 127 -9.78 1.53 9.28
CA GLY A 127 -10.40 1.16 10.55
C GLY A 127 -11.24 2.28 11.20
N ILE A 128 -11.36 3.44 10.56
CA ILE A 128 -12.24 4.52 10.99
C ILE A 128 -13.60 4.30 10.32
N ARG A 129 -14.66 4.23 11.12
CA ARG A 129 -16.02 3.92 10.64
C ARG A 129 -17.01 5.00 11.10
N PRO A 130 -18.15 5.18 10.43
CA PRO A 130 -19.15 6.16 10.85
C PRO A 130 -19.62 5.97 12.31
N GLU A 131 -19.65 4.72 12.79
CA GLU A 131 -20.03 4.37 14.17
C GLU A 131 -18.89 4.64 15.18
N ALA A 132 -17.65 4.69 14.72
CA ALA A 132 -16.44 4.97 15.48
C ALA A 132 -15.53 5.91 14.67
N PRO A 133 -15.93 7.19 14.48
CA PRO A 133 -15.29 8.10 13.53
C PRO A 133 -13.99 8.71 14.04
N VAL A 134 -13.60 8.41 15.28
CA VAL A 134 -12.40 8.92 15.95
C VAL A 134 -11.49 7.76 16.34
N ARG A 135 -10.18 7.92 16.07
CA ARG A 135 -9.18 6.88 16.34
C ARG A 135 -7.88 7.49 16.87
N SER A 136 -7.26 6.85 17.88
CA SER A 136 -5.90 7.20 18.33
C SER A 136 -4.85 6.62 17.40
N VAL A 137 -3.76 7.39 17.15
CA VAL A 137 -2.68 6.97 16.27
C VAL A 137 -1.31 7.21 16.92
N GLY A 138 -0.36 6.27 16.72
CA GLY A 138 1.01 6.40 17.23
C GLY A 138 1.98 7.13 16.28
N PHE A 139 1.56 7.42 15.06
CA PHE A 139 2.40 7.97 13.98
C PHE A 139 2.07 9.43 13.62
N GLY A 140 1.64 10.22 14.59
CA GLY A 140 1.23 11.61 14.38
C GLY A 140 2.30 12.51 13.74
N ARG A 141 3.59 12.27 14.03
CA ARG A 141 4.69 12.99 13.36
C ARG A 141 4.71 12.76 11.85
N SER A 142 4.48 11.52 11.42
CA SER A 142 4.42 11.19 9.99
C SER A 142 3.24 11.89 9.31
N ILE A 143 2.08 11.98 9.98
CA ILE A 143 0.91 12.70 9.45
C ILE A 143 1.26 14.17 9.21
N GLN A 144 1.88 14.83 10.20
CA GLN A 144 2.31 16.23 10.07
C GLN A 144 3.29 16.41 8.91
N GLN A 145 4.31 15.55 8.83
CA GLN A 145 5.31 15.57 7.76
C GLN A 145 4.70 15.42 6.38
N TYR A 146 3.81 14.43 6.19
CA TYR A 146 3.20 14.19 4.88
C TYR A 146 2.24 15.32 4.48
N ILE A 147 1.42 15.85 5.39
CA ILE A 147 0.54 16.99 5.08
C ILE A 147 1.35 18.24 4.74
N THR A 148 2.43 18.51 5.46
CA THR A 148 3.35 19.61 5.16
C THR A 148 4.02 19.41 3.80
N ALA A 149 4.50 18.20 3.50
CA ALA A 149 5.11 17.88 2.21
C ALA A 149 4.11 18.00 1.04
N ILE A 150 2.84 17.61 1.23
CA ILE A 150 1.78 17.85 0.24
C ILE A 150 1.60 19.36 0.02
N TYR A 151 1.58 20.14 1.09
CA TYR A 151 1.45 21.59 0.99
C TYR A 151 2.65 22.23 0.29
N ASP A 152 3.87 21.79 0.56
CA ASP A 152 5.11 22.30 -0.06
C ASP A 152 5.21 21.91 -1.53
N ALA A 153 4.75 20.71 -1.90
CA ALA A 153 4.68 20.24 -3.28
C ALA A 153 3.54 20.89 -4.09
N ARG A 154 2.76 21.82 -3.51
CA ARG A 154 1.62 22.45 -4.19
C ARG A 154 2.01 23.10 -5.53
N GLY A 155 1.21 22.84 -6.54
CA GLY A 155 1.45 23.33 -7.89
C GLY A 155 0.57 22.62 -8.92
N GLN A 156 0.66 23.08 -10.17
CA GLN A 156 -0.13 22.51 -11.27
C GLN A 156 0.71 21.64 -12.22
N SER A 157 2.03 21.59 -12.01
CA SER A 157 2.92 20.75 -12.80
C SER A 157 2.65 19.26 -12.56
N VAL A 158 3.02 18.42 -13.51
CA VAL A 158 2.89 16.95 -13.38
C VAL A 158 3.65 16.45 -12.18
N TRP A 159 4.89 16.90 -11.99
CA TRP A 159 5.73 16.49 -10.87
C TRP A 159 5.14 16.91 -9.50
N SER A 160 4.61 18.14 -9.37
CA SER A 160 3.93 18.59 -8.14
C SER A 160 2.76 17.68 -7.79
N ARG A 161 1.90 17.38 -8.75
CA ARG A 161 0.76 16.49 -8.56
C ARG A 161 1.20 15.07 -8.18
N THR A 162 2.24 14.55 -8.84
CA THR A 162 2.79 13.22 -8.54
C THR A 162 3.32 13.14 -7.11
N GLN A 163 4.07 14.16 -6.65
CA GLN A 163 4.57 14.22 -5.28
C GLN A 163 3.44 14.31 -4.26
N MET A 164 2.46 15.19 -4.48
CA MET A 164 1.29 15.31 -3.60
C MET A 164 0.55 13.99 -3.44
N LEU A 165 0.33 13.26 -4.55
CA LEU A 165 -0.31 11.94 -4.53
C LEU A 165 0.54 10.92 -3.79
N GLY A 166 1.86 10.89 -4.02
CA GLY A 166 2.78 10.01 -3.31
C GLY A 166 2.68 10.19 -1.79
N TYR A 167 2.75 11.43 -1.30
CA TYR A 167 2.60 11.71 0.13
C TYR A 167 1.20 11.40 0.67
N ALA A 168 0.14 11.60 -0.11
CA ALA A 168 -1.21 11.24 0.28
C ALA A 168 -1.37 9.72 0.43
N TYR A 169 -0.83 8.91 -0.50
CA TYR A 169 -0.80 7.46 -0.38
C TYR A 169 0.02 6.99 0.81
N LEU A 170 1.19 7.59 1.07
CA LEU A 170 2.01 7.26 2.25
C LEU A 170 1.26 7.52 3.56
N LEU A 171 0.53 8.64 3.66
CA LEU A 171 -0.28 8.96 4.83
C LEU A 171 -1.42 7.97 5.02
N LEU A 172 -2.20 7.72 3.96
CA LEU A 172 -3.34 6.79 4.00
C LEU A 172 -2.88 5.35 4.23
N GLY A 173 -1.75 4.95 3.65
CA GLY A 173 -1.11 3.66 3.90
C GLY A 173 -0.75 3.46 5.38
N LYS A 174 -0.25 4.49 6.08
CA LYS A 174 -0.02 4.44 7.53
C LYS A 174 -1.29 4.23 8.34
N LEU A 175 -2.42 4.79 7.91
CA LEU A 175 -3.70 4.52 8.56
C LEU A 175 -4.15 3.07 8.37
N VAL A 176 -3.95 2.50 7.18
CA VAL A 176 -4.26 1.10 6.88
C VAL A 176 -3.33 0.15 7.65
N GLU A 177 -2.00 0.41 7.63
CA GLU A 177 -0.99 -0.37 8.36
C GLU A 177 -1.34 -0.51 9.84
N GLY A 178 -1.80 0.56 10.48
CA GLY A 178 -2.21 0.54 11.89
C GLY A 178 -3.49 -0.26 12.18
N GLN A 179 -4.13 -0.87 11.18
CA GLN A 179 -5.26 -1.79 11.31
C GLN A 179 -4.89 -3.22 10.93
N SER A 180 -3.71 -3.44 10.37
CA SER A 180 -3.26 -4.78 10.05
C SER A 180 -3.21 -5.57 11.37
N GLU A 181 -4.09 -6.55 11.50
CA GLU A 181 -3.94 -7.59 12.51
C GLU A 181 -2.52 -8.17 12.40
N PRO A 182 -1.90 -8.63 13.49
CA PRO A 182 -0.62 -9.31 13.40
C PRO A 182 -0.76 -10.39 12.32
N GLU A 183 0.13 -10.33 11.32
CA GLU A 183 0.11 -11.09 10.06
C GLU A 183 -0.53 -12.48 10.26
N ASN A 184 -1.71 -12.65 9.68
CA ASN A 184 -2.41 -13.91 9.77
C ASN A 184 -1.50 -14.99 9.15
N ARG A 185 -1.33 -16.11 9.82
CA ARG A 185 -0.48 -17.21 9.32
C ARG A 185 -0.84 -17.70 7.91
N SER A 186 -2.04 -17.39 7.41
CA SER A 186 -2.41 -17.63 6.00
C SER A 186 -1.63 -16.73 5.04
N ASP A 187 -1.32 -15.48 5.42
CA ASP A 187 -0.62 -14.52 4.57
C ASP A 187 0.84 -14.94 4.32
N CYS A 188 1.46 -15.67 5.26
CA CYS A 188 2.82 -16.18 5.06
C CYS A 188 2.92 -17.20 3.92
N VAL A 189 1.87 -18.01 3.68
CA VAL A 189 1.85 -18.95 2.56
C VAL A 189 1.71 -18.21 1.25
N GLU A 190 0.87 -17.19 1.21
CA GLU A 190 0.67 -16.34 0.02
C GLU A 190 1.92 -15.53 -0.30
N LYS A 191 2.56 -14.92 0.71
CA LYS A 191 3.86 -14.24 0.55
C LYS A 191 4.94 -15.16 -0.03
N ALA A 192 5.04 -16.40 0.47
CA ALA A 192 5.98 -17.36 -0.06
C ALA A 192 5.64 -17.77 -1.51
N ALA A 193 4.36 -17.95 -1.83
CA ALA A 193 3.92 -18.25 -3.19
C ALA A 193 4.22 -17.08 -4.16
N GLU A 194 3.99 -15.86 -3.72
CA GLU A 194 4.35 -14.64 -4.46
C GLU A 194 5.86 -14.54 -4.69
N PHE A 195 6.67 -14.80 -3.64
CA PHE A 195 8.12 -14.85 -3.76
C PHE A 195 8.56 -15.87 -4.81
N LEU A 196 8.03 -17.10 -4.77
CA LEU A 196 8.32 -18.14 -5.75
C LEU A 196 7.88 -17.73 -7.15
N SER A 197 6.73 -17.08 -7.30
CA SER A 197 6.19 -16.63 -8.58
C SER A 197 6.99 -15.49 -9.19
N ASN A 198 7.50 -14.58 -8.37
CA ASN A 198 8.28 -13.43 -8.83
C ASN A 198 9.73 -13.78 -9.15
N ASN A 199 10.26 -14.85 -8.55
CA ASN A 199 11.66 -15.23 -8.65
C ASN A 199 11.88 -16.63 -9.27
N TYR A 200 10.87 -17.22 -9.93
CA TYR A 200 10.96 -18.59 -10.47
C TYR A 200 12.13 -18.82 -11.42
N ALA A 201 12.56 -17.78 -12.14
CA ALA A 201 13.65 -17.83 -13.10
C ALA A 201 15.06 -17.88 -12.44
N ASP A 202 15.13 -17.48 -11.18
CA ASP A 202 16.37 -17.41 -10.42
C ASP A 202 16.72 -18.73 -9.73
N GLN A 203 17.97 -18.83 -9.23
CA GLN A 203 18.45 -20.00 -8.46
C GLN A 203 17.98 -19.91 -7.01
N ILE A 204 16.66 -19.80 -6.80
CA ILE A 204 16.06 -19.73 -5.47
C ILE A 204 15.86 -21.12 -4.86
N THR A 205 15.90 -21.17 -3.54
CA THR A 205 15.59 -22.34 -2.73
C THR A 205 14.26 -22.17 -1.99
N ILE A 206 13.71 -23.27 -1.49
CA ILE A 206 12.52 -23.20 -0.64
C ILE A 206 12.84 -22.58 0.73
N ASP A 207 14.11 -22.61 1.14
CA ASP A 207 14.54 -21.94 2.36
C ASP A 207 14.53 -20.43 2.19
N ASP A 208 14.86 -19.90 1.00
CA ASP A 208 14.74 -18.47 0.69
C ASP A 208 13.26 -18.01 0.76
N ALA A 209 12.34 -18.79 0.21
CA ALA A 209 10.91 -18.50 0.29
C ALA A 209 10.38 -18.56 1.73
N ALA A 210 10.86 -19.52 2.54
CA ALA A 210 10.50 -19.61 3.95
C ALA A 210 11.04 -18.41 4.75
N ALA A 211 12.29 -18.02 4.51
CA ALA A 211 12.92 -16.87 5.14
C ALA A 211 12.18 -15.56 4.76
N PHE A 212 11.84 -15.37 3.46
CA PHE A 212 11.08 -14.22 3.00
C PHE A 212 9.72 -14.11 3.68
N ALA A 213 9.02 -15.24 3.86
CA ALA A 213 7.72 -15.30 4.53
C ALA A 213 7.81 -15.29 6.06
N GLY A 214 9.01 -15.26 6.66
CA GLY A 214 9.21 -15.24 8.12
C GLY A 214 8.79 -16.54 8.82
N VAL A 215 8.84 -17.71 8.14
CA VAL A 215 8.40 -18.99 8.67
C VAL A 215 9.46 -20.08 8.52
N SER A 216 9.32 -21.18 9.29
CA SER A 216 10.20 -22.33 9.09
C SER A 216 9.82 -23.12 7.83
N ARG A 217 10.80 -23.77 7.20
CA ARG A 217 10.59 -24.65 6.04
C ARG A 217 9.49 -25.68 6.28
N SER A 218 9.51 -26.36 7.42
CA SER A 218 8.50 -27.37 7.78
C SER A 218 7.09 -26.79 7.90
N TRP A 219 6.99 -25.55 8.39
CA TRP A 219 5.72 -24.85 8.48
C TRP A 219 5.21 -24.50 7.06
N LEU A 220 6.11 -24.00 6.20
CA LEU A 220 5.80 -23.64 4.82
C LEU A 220 5.28 -24.86 4.04
N TYR A 221 5.93 -26.03 4.16
CA TYR A 221 5.47 -27.27 3.51
C TYR A 221 4.04 -27.66 3.94
N ARG A 222 3.71 -27.58 5.23
CA ARG A 222 2.35 -27.85 5.71
C ARG A 222 1.34 -26.82 5.21
N GLY A 223 1.73 -25.56 5.17
CA GLY A 223 0.91 -24.46 4.65
C GLY A 223 0.58 -24.64 3.17
N PHE A 224 1.58 -24.91 2.35
CA PHE A 224 1.39 -25.18 0.90
C PHE A 224 0.53 -26.41 0.65
N GLN A 225 0.76 -27.50 1.40
CA GLN A 225 -0.06 -28.70 1.27
C GLN A 225 -1.54 -28.44 1.59
N ARG A 226 -1.81 -27.60 2.60
CA ARG A 226 -3.18 -27.23 3.00
C ARG A 226 -3.85 -26.29 1.99
N ARG A 227 -3.09 -25.29 1.50
CA ARG A 227 -3.62 -24.22 0.64
C ARG A 227 -3.69 -24.61 -0.85
N TYR A 228 -2.63 -25.27 -1.35
CA TYR A 228 -2.46 -25.59 -2.78
C TYR A 228 -2.48 -27.08 -3.09
N GLY A 229 -2.60 -27.98 -2.10
CA GLY A 229 -2.59 -29.42 -2.27
C GLY A 229 -1.25 -30.00 -2.74
N LYS A 230 -0.17 -29.21 -2.69
CA LYS A 230 1.16 -29.60 -3.19
C LYS A 230 2.27 -28.98 -2.33
N SER A 231 3.49 -29.53 -2.45
CA SER A 231 4.66 -28.94 -1.77
C SER A 231 5.11 -27.63 -2.44
N PRO A 232 5.84 -26.73 -1.71
CA PRO A 232 6.41 -25.53 -2.29
C PRO A 232 7.33 -25.83 -3.49
N LEU A 233 8.10 -26.91 -3.43
CA LEU A 233 8.97 -27.33 -4.52
C LEU A 233 8.15 -27.75 -5.76
N ALA A 234 7.08 -28.53 -5.56
CA ALA A 234 6.20 -28.93 -6.66
C ALA A 234 5.47 -27.74 -7.27
N TYR A 235 5.15 -26.72 -6.47
CA TYR A 235 4.57 -25.45 -6.92
C TYR A 235 5.56 -24.70 -7.81
N LEU A 236 6.81 -24.52 -7.37
CA LEU A 236 7.87 -23.87 -8.15
C LEU A 236 8.16 -24.63 -9.47
N GLU A 237 8.26 -25.96 -9.42
CA GLU A 237 8.45 -26.77 -10.63
C GLU A 237 7.31 -26.57 -11.63
N GLU A 238 6.07 -26.52 -11.16
CA GLU A 238 4.89 -26.32 -12.01
C GLU A 238 4.91 -24.94 -12.67
N LEU A 239 5.20 -23.87 -11.92
CA LEU A 239 5.38 -22.54 -12.47
C LEU A 239 6.44 -22.51 -13.58
N ARG A 240 7.61 -23.08 -13.31
CA ARG A 240 8.70 -23.16 -14.29
C ARG A 240 8.28 -23.90 -15.56
N MET A 241 7.52 -24.99 -15.43
CA MET A 241 7.03 -25.76 -16.58
C MET A 241 5.96 -25.01 -17.36
N GLN A 242 5.07 -24.28 -16.72
CA GLN A 242 4.06 -23.44 -17.39
C GLN A 242 4.71 -22.35 -18.24
N TYR A 243 5.69 -21.62 -17.67
CA TYR A 243 6.42 -20.60 -18.42
C TYR A 243 7.28 -21.21 -19.55
N ALA A 244 7.91 -22.35 -19.30
CA ALA A 244 8.65 -23.06 -20.35
C ALA A 244 7.73 -23.48 -21.52
N ALA A 245 6.55 -23.99 -21.22
CA ALA A 245 5.55 -24.36 -22.23
C ALA A 245 5.10 -23.13 -23.04
N GLN A 246 4.90 -22.00 -22.39
CA GLN A 246 4.58 -20.74 -23.05
C GLN A 246 5.70 -20.30 -23.98
N LEU A 247 6.96 -20.28 -23.49
CA LEU A 247 8.13 -19.88 -24.29
C LEU A 247 8.35 -20.82 -25.49
N LEU A 248 8.16 -22.13 -25.32
CA LEU A 248 8.26 -23.11 -26.40
C LEU A 248 7.28 -22.83 -27.55
N ARG A 249 6.12 -22.27 -27.26
CA ARG A 249 5.07 -21.99 -28.25
C ARG A 249 5.17 -20.60 -28.86
N THR A 250 5.62 -19.61 -28.07
CA THR A 250 5.59 -18.19 -28.47
C THR A 250 6.92 -17.70 -29.01
N THR A 251 8.01 -18.47 -28.87
CA THR A 251 9.35 -18.03 -29.25
C THR A 251 10.12 -19.10 -30.06
N ALA A 252 11.15 -18.67 -30.77
CA ALA A 252 12.11 -19.53 -31.45
C ALA A 252 13.35 -19.88 -30.59
N LEU A 253 13.34 -19.56 -29.29
CA LEU A 253 14.46 -19.84 -28.38
C LEU A 253 14.80 -21.32 -28.36
N ARG A 254 16.09 -21.64 -28.26
CA ARG A 254 16.55 -23.03 -28.13
C ARG A 254 16.13 -23.61 -26.77
N VAL A 255 15.98 -24.93 -26.70
CA VAL A 255 15.55 -25.61 -25.46
C VAL A 255 16.48 -25.30 -24.27
N ASN A 256 17.78 -25.17 -24.50
CA ASN A 256 18.73 -24.79 -23.44
C ASN A 256 18.54 -23.35 -22.99
N GLU A 257 18.22 -22.43 -23.90
CA GLU A 257 17.94 -21.03 -23.56
C GLU A 257 16.66 -20.93 -22.73
N ILE A 258 15.62 -21.69 -23.10
CA ILE A 258 14.38 -21.78 -22.33
C ILE A 258 14.65 -22.39 -20.94
N ALA A 259 15.43 -23.48 -20.86
CA ALA A 259 15.82 -24.06 -19.58
C ALA A 259 16.44 -23.02 -18.64
N CYS A 260 17.41 -22.26 -19.13
CA CYS A 260 18.05 -21.18 -18.39
C CYS A 260 17.03 -20.08 -17.99
N SER A 261 16.14 -19.67 -18.91
CA SER A 261 15.15 -18.62 -18.68
C SER A 261 14.10 -18.99 -17.63
N VAL A 262 13.93 -20.28 -17.33
CA VAL A 262 13.01 -20.75 -16.29
C VAL A 262 13.74 -21.34 -15.07
N GLY A 263 15.01 -21.00 -14.88
CA GLY A 263 15.76 -21.32 -13.67
C GLY A 263 16.37 -22.73 -13.62
N TYR A 264 16.62 -23.39 -14.78
CA TYR A 264 17.35 -24.66 -14.86
C TYR A 264 18.75 -24.46 -15.46
N LEU A 265 19.79 -24.80 -14.72
CA LEU A 265 21.17 -24.74 -15.22
C LEU A 265 21.50 -25.93 -16.13
N ASP A 266 20.84 -27.07 -15.94
CA ASP A 266 21.03 -28.27 -16.73
C ASP A 266 19.82 -28.51 -17.66
N ALA A 267 20.05 -28.33 -18.97
CA ALA A 267 19.01 -28.50 -19.98
C ALA A 267 18.55 -29.98 -20.15
N LEU A 268 19.41 -30.95 -19.81
CA LEU A 268 19.02 -32.37 -19.86
C LEU A 268 18.09 -32.71 -18.69
N TYR A 269 18.42 -32.21 -17.50
CA TYR A 269 17.54 -32.33 -16.33
C TYR A 269 16.21 -31.63 -16.58
N PHE A 270 16.25 -30.39 -17.09
CA PHE A 270 15.04 -29.65 -17.50
C PHE A 270 14.17 -30.50 -18.45
N SER A 271 14.77 -31.04 -19.53
CA SER A 271 14.01 -31.83 -20.52
C SER A 271 13.35 -33.07 -19.92
N ARG A 272 13.99 -33.71 -18.95
CA ARG A 272 13.40 -34.86 -18.21
C ARG A 272 12.21 -34.41 -17.32
N VAL A 273 12.36 -33.30 -16.57
CA VAL A 273 11.29 -32.75 -15.74
C VAL A 273 10.11 -32.31 -16.61
N PHE A 274 10.41 -31.60 -17.70
CA PHE A 274 9.38 -31.14 -18.66
C PHE A 274 8.61 -32.32 -19.26
N SER A 275 9.31 -33.33 -19.77
CA SER A 275 8.68 -34.50 -20.36
C SER A 275 7.79 -35.28 -19.37
N ARG A 276 8.25 -35.41 -18.12
CA ARG A 276 7.48 -36.05 -17.04
C ARG A 276 6.21 -35.28 -16.71
N ARG A 277 6.25 -33.96 -16.74
CA ARG A 277 5.11 -33.09 -16.38
C ARG A 277 4.12 -32.87 -17.54
N MET A 278 4.63 -32.67 -18.74
CA MET A 278 3.86 -32.29 -19.92
C MET A 278 3.51 -33.48 -20.82
N GLY A 279 4.06 -34.67 -20.56
CA GLY A 279 3.83 -35.88 -21.36
C GLY A 279 4.60 -35.92 -22.69
N LEU A 280 5.27 -34.83 -23.11
CA LEU A 280 6.02 -34.69 -24.34
C LEU A 280 7.38 -34.05 -24.07
N SER A 281 8.40 -34.39 -24.88
CA SER A 281 9.66 -33.68 -24.84
C SER A 281 9.48 -32.20 -25.24
N PRO A 282 10.33 -31.29 -24.78
CA PRO A 282 10.24 -29.85 -25.14
C PRO A 282 10.17 -29.64 -26.66
N THR A 283 10.95 -30.39 -27.44
CA THR A 283 10.98 -30.31 -28.89
C THR A 283 9.67 -30.83 -29.51
N ALA A 284 9.17 -31.98 -29.03
CA ALA A 284 7.88 -32.51 -29.48
C ALA A 284 6.70 -31.61 -29.10
N TYR A 285 6.75 -31.00 -27.90
CA TYR A 285 5.72 -30.08 -27.45
C TYR A 285 5.65 -28.83 -28.33
N ARG A 286 6.80 -28.26 -28.73
CA ARG A 286 6.87 -27.17 -29.71
C ARG A 286 6.28 -27.55 -31.06
N ALA A 287 6.64 -28.75 -31.58
CA ALA A 287 6.16 -29.21 -32.88
C ALA A 287 4.65 -29.51 -32.91
N ALA A 288 4.10 -29.93 -31.79
CA ALA A 288 2.67 -30.28 -31.68
C ALA A 288 1.75 -29.04 -31.63
N GLY A 289 2.26 -27.83 -31.36
CA GLY A 289 1.44 -26.62 -31.31
C GLY A 289 0.27 -26.67 -30.30
N LEU A 290 0.39 -27.46 -29.22
CA LEU A 290 -0.71 -27.72 -28.30
C LEU A 290 -1.16 -26.45 -27.57
N PRO A 291 -2.47 -26.24 -27.36
CA PRO A 291 -3.01 -25.09 -26.64
C PRO A 291 -2.50 -25.04 -25.19
N SER A 292 -2.43 -23.84 -24.60
CA SER A 292 -2.16 -23.70 -23.17
C SER A 292 -3.24 -24.40 -22.38
N THR A 293 -2.85 -25.25 -21.46
CA THR A 293 -3.76 -25.64 -20.38
C THR A 293 -3.91 -24.41 -19.49
N ASP A 294 -4.94 -23.59 -19.77
CA ASP A 294 -5.46 -22.62 -18.83
C ASP A 294 -6.06 -23.37 -17.65
N ALA A 295 -5.19 -23.81 -16.75
CA ALA A 295 -5.60 -24.21 -15.42
C ALA A 295 -5.57 -22.94 -14.57
N GLY A 296 -6.77 -22.42 -14.26
CA GLY A 296 -6.96 -21.21 -13.48
C GLY A 296 -6.08 -21.16 -12.22
N LEU A 297 -5.42 -20.04 -12.08
CA LEU A 297 -4.83 -19.56 -10.84
C LEU A 297 -5.91 -18.79 -10.06
#